data_b7e57e7c15c5bec9e59dbda9aef2b9a8
#
_entry.id   b7e57e7c15c5bec9e59dbda9aef2b9a8
#
_cell.length_a   1.000
_cell.length_b   1.000
_cell.length_c   1.000
_cell.angle_alpha   90.00
_cell.angle_beta   90.00
_cell.angle_gamma   90.00
#
_symmetry.space_group_name_H-M   'P 1'
#
loop_
_entity.id
_entity.type
_entity.pdbx_description
1 polymer ?
#
loop_
_entity_poly.entity_id
_entity_poly.type
_entity_poly.pdbx_seq_one_letter_code
_entity_poly.pdbx_strand_id
1 'polypeptide(L)'
;MSAVGARLLAHTIHHLDRLVLRLSNGRSTAATLLTGLQILSLTTTGAKSGQPRTVPLVAIPHSENRLIVIASNWGQTKHPAWYHNLVAHPQVTVTRDGRSQPYIARDTSGAEREACWQAALQTYPGYAAYKQRTERQIPVIVLTPQTD
;
A
#
# COMPACT_ATOMS: atom_id res chain seq x y z
N MET A 1 -10.26 -16.57 11.24
CA MET A 1 -8.98 -17.03 10.67
C MET A 1 -7.87 -16.79 11.69
N SER A 2 -7.00 -17.77 11.91
CA SER A 2 -5.90 -17.62 12.86
C SER A 2 -4.83 -16.66 12.32
N ALA A 3 -3.99 -16.11 13.23
CA ALA A 3 -2.88 -15.25 12.82
C ALA A 3 -1.91 -15.97 11.87
N VAL A 4 -1.75 -17.28 12.04
CA VAL A 4 -0.89 -18.10 11.18
C VAL A 4 -1.47 -18.19 9.77
N GLY A 5 -2.78 -18.37 9.64
CA GLY A 5 -3.44 -18.40 8.33
C GLY A 5 -3.29 -17.08 7.59
N ALA A 6 -3.42 -15.94 8.29
CA ALA A 6 -3.25 -14.64 7.69
C ALA A 6 -1.83 -14.43 7.16
N ARG A 7 -0.82 -14.89 7.88
CA ARG A 7 0.58 -14.79 7.44
C ARG A 7 0.85 -15.61 6.18
N LEU A 8 0.32 -16.84 6.12
CA LEU A 8 0.49 -17.70 4.94
C LEU A 8 -0.18 -17.09 3.72
N LEU A 9 -1.41 -16.59 3.86
CA LEU A 9 -2.13 -15.93 2.77
C LEU A 9 -1.40 -14.69 2.28
N ALA A 10 -0.92 -13.84 3.20
CA ALA A 10 -0.17 -12.64 2.86
C ALA A 10 1.07 -12.98 2.03
N HIS A 11 1.82 -13.99 2.44
CA HIS A 11 3.04 -14.42 1.74
C HIS A 11 2.72 -14.91 0.32
N THR A 12 1.70 -15.75 0.18
CA THR A 12 1.31 -16.33 -1.11
C THR A 12 0.85 -15.26 -2.10
N ILE A 13 0.00 -14.34 -1.65
CA ILE A 13 -0.53 -13.26 -2.50
C ILE A 13 0.59 -12.31 -2.93
N HIS A 14 1.51 -11.96 -2.03
CA HIS A 14 2.66 -11.12 -2.39
C HIS A 14 3.53 -11.75 -3.48
N HIS A 15 3.76 -13.05 -3.41
CA HIS A 15 4.53 -13.74 -4.45
C HIS A 15 3.82 -13.72 -5.80
N LEU A 16 2.51 -13.97 -5.81
CA LEU A 16 1.72 -13.97 -7.02
C LEU A 16 1.72 -12.58 -7.66
N ASP A 17 1.46 -11.53 -6.89
CA ASP A 17 1.40 -10.17 -7.39
C ASP A 17 2.77 -9.72 -7.92
N ARG A 18 3.87 -10.06 -7.25
CA ARG A 18 5.21 -9.76 -7.73
C ARG A 18 5.50 -10.42 -9.07
N LEU A 19 5.09 -11.68 -9.23
CA LEU A 19 5.27 -12.41 -10.48
C LEU A 19 4.48 -11.75 -11.62
N VAL A 20 3.21 -11.42 -11.37
CA VAL A 20 2.37 -10.76 -12.36
C VAL A 20 2.90 -9.37 -12.72
N LEU A 21 3.39 -8.61 -11.75
CA LEU A 21 4.01 -7.32 -11.99
C LEU A 21 5.25 -7.44 -12.91
N ARG A 22 6.07 -8.46 -12.70
CA ARG A 22 7.22 -8.73 -13.59
C ARG A 22 6.78 -9.06 -15.01
N LEU A 23 5.79 -9.94 -15.14
CA LEU A 23 5.32 -10.41 -16.44
C LEU A 23 4.59 -9.32 -17.22
N SER A 24 3.88 -8.45 -16.54
CA SER A 24 3.08 -7.39 -17.16
C SER A 24 3.79 -6.04 -17.22
N ASN A 25 5.06 -5.96 -16.79
CA ASN A 25 5.82 -4.71 -16.72
C ASN A 25 5.14 -3.66 -15.81
N GLY A 26 4.45 -4.10 -14.76
CA GLY A 26 3.72 -3.24 -13.84
C GLY A 26 2.41 -2.69 -14.37
N ARG A 27 1.94 -3.18 -15.52
CA ARG A 27 0.71 -2.67 -16.14
C ARG A 27 -0.56 -3.20 -15.49
N SER A 28 -0.53 -4.45 -15.03
CA SER A 28 -1.67 -5.05 -14.33
C SER A 28 -1.20 -6.18 -13.45
N THR A 29 -2.04 -6.55 -12.49
CA THR A 29 -1.80 -7.70 -11.61
C THR A 29 -2.98 -8.66 -11.70
N ALA A 30 -2.80 -9.89 -11.20
CA ALA A 30 -3.89 -10.84 -11.09
C ALA A 30 -5.01 -10.29 -10.22
N ALA A 31 -4.67 -9.56 -9.15
CA ALA A 31 -5.66 -8.93 -8.27
C ALA A 31 -6.51 -7.90 -9.04
N THR A 32 -5.90 -7.06 -9.87
CA THR A 32 -6.62 -6.09 -10.71
C THR A 32 -7.58 -6.78 -11.65
N LEU A 33 -7.12 -7.84 -12.32
CA LEU A 33 -7.95 -8.57 -13.29
C LEU A 33 -9.13 -9.27 -12.64
N LEU A 34 -8.95 -9.81 -11.44
CA LEU A 34 -9.98 -10.60 -10.75
C LEU A 34 -10.95 -9.76 -9.93
N THR A 35 -10.50 -8.64 -9.35
CA THR A 35 -11.28 -7.87 -8.37
C THR A 35 -11.63 -6.46 -8.85
N GLY A 36 -11.02 -5.99 -9.93
CA GLY A 36 -11.17 -4.61 -10.40
C GLY A 36 -10.41 -3.58 -9.55
N LEU A 37 -9.60 -4.03 -8.58
CA LEU A 37 -8.78 -3.13 -7.77
C LEU A 37 -7.60 -2.62 -8.58
N GLN A 38 -7.26 -1.35 -8.38
CA GLN A 38 -6.06 -0.78 -8.98
C GLN A 38 -4.87 -1.04 -8.07
N ILE A 39 -3.75 -1.43 -8.68
CA ILE A 39 -2.51 -1.73 -7.95
C ILE A 39 -1.43 -0.76 -8.43
N LEU A 40 -0.66 -0.26 -7.49
CA LEU A 40 0.54 0.51 -7.78
C LEU A 40 1.77 -0.24 -7.27
N SER A 41 2.94 0.09 -7.80
CA SER A 41 4.22 -0.29 -7.21
C SER A 41 4.76 0.91 -6.45
N LEU A 42 4.97 0.73 -5.14
CA LEU A 42 5.55 1.78 -4.29
C LEU A 42 7.02 1.47 -4.07
N THR A 43 7.89 2.39 -4.45
CA THR A 43 9.33 2.29 -4.20
C THR A 43 9.69 3.27 -3.10
N THR A 44 10.19 2.74 -1.99
CA THR A 44 10.65 3.52 -0.84
C THR A 44 12.15 3.36 -0.68
N THR A 45 12.77 4.28 0.07
CA THR A 45 14.17 4.18 0.46
C THR A 45 14.27 3.46 1.80
N GLY A 46 15.00 2.37 1.86
CA GLY A 46 15.14 1.58 3.09
C GLY A 46 15.63 2.42 4.25
N ALA A 47 14.89 2.38 5.38
CA ALA A 47 15.20 3.20 6.55
C ALA A 47 16.59 2.94 7.10
N LYS A 48 17.07 1.69 7.01
CA LYS A 48 18.38 1.28 7.52
C LYS A 48 19.43 1.16 6.40
N SER A 49 19.03 0.61 5.26
CA SER A 49 19.96 0.30 4.17
C SER A 49 20.22 1.45 3.20
N GLY A 50 19.27 2.40 3.10
CA GLY A 50 19.30 3.43 2.07
C GLY A 50 19.05 2.93 0.66
N GLN A 51 18.74 1.65 0.49
CA GLN A 51 18.51 1.03 -0.81
C GLN A 51 17.05 1.09 -1.21
N PRO A 52 16.74 1.16 -2.52
CA PRO A 52 15.35 1.15 -2.96
C PRO A 52 14.67 -0.18 -2.66
N ARG A 53 13.41 -0.11 -2.23
CA ARG A 53 12.57 -1.27 -1.94
C ARG A 53 11.21 -1.05 -2.59
N THR A 54 10.77 -2.00 -3.40
CA THR A 54 9.53 -1.88 -4.17
C THR A 54 8.54 -2.95 -3.73
N VAL A 55 7.28 -2.53 -3.49
CA VAL A 55 6.18 -3.44 -3.12
C VAL A 55 4.92 -3.08 -3.90
N PRO A 56 4.06 -4.07 -4.24
CA PRO A 56 2.75 -3.79 -4.81
C PRO A 56 1.75 -3.46 -3.69
N LEU A 57 0.92 -2.45 -3.92
CA LEU A 57 -0.11 -2.01 -2.97
C LEU A 57 -1.39 -1.67 -3.72
N VAL A 58 -2.52 -1.83 -3.04
CA VAL A 58 -3.80 -1.33 -3.55
C VAL A 58 -3.76 0.20 -3.56
N ALA A 59 -4.09 0.78 -4.69
CA ALA A 59 -4.16 2.22 -4.88
C ALA A 59 -5.61 2.68 -4.69
N ILE A 60 -5.84 3.55 -3.72
CA ILE A 60 -7.16 4.11 -3.45
C ILE A 60 -7.16 5.55 -3.98
N PRO A 61 -8.02 5.89 -4.96
CA PRO A 61 -8.06 7.25 -5.49
C PRO A 61 -8.46 8.26 -4.43
N HIS A 62 -7.84 9.43 -4.48
CA HIS A 62 -8.13 10.55 -3.61
C HIS A 62 -8.14 11.85 -4.44
N SER A 63 -8.66 12.94 -3.88
CA SER A 63 -8.77 14.22 -4.60
C SER A 63 -7.40 14.77 -5.04
N GLU A 64 -7.40 15.57 -6.11
CA GLU A 64 -6.21 16.28 -6.63
C GLU A 64 -5.09 15.32 -7.06
N ASN A 65 -5.45 14.21 -7.68
CA ASN A 65 -4.50 13.19 -8.15
C ASN A 65 -3.68 12.54 -7.03
N ARG A 66 -4.11 12.69 -5.78
CA ARG A 66 -3.48 12.01 -4.65
C ARG A 66 -3.97 10.58 -4.58
N LEU A 67 -3.22 9.76 -3.86
CA LEU A 67 -3.54 8.35 -3.63
C LEU A 67 -3.49 8.05 -2.15
N ILE A 68 -4.29 7.08 -1.73
CA ILE A 68 -4.27 6.57 -0.37
C ILE A 68 -3.73 5.14 -0.41
N VAL A 69 -2.81 4.81 0.47
CA VAL A 69 -2.34 3.44 0.69
C VAL A 69 -2.47 3.12 2.18
N ILE A 70 -2.80 1.87 2.48
CA ILE A 70 -3.10 1.42 3.83
C ILE A 70 -2.01 0.44 4.28
N ALA A 71 -1.35 0.77 5.39
CA ALA A 71 -0.29 -0.08 5.94
C ALA A 71 -0.87 -1.18 6.83
N SER A 72 -1.80 -1.96 6.28
CA SER A 72 -2.52 -3.00 7.00
C SER A 72 -1.65 -4.21 7.32
N ASN A 73 -0.67 -4.51 6.48
CA ASN A 73 0.19 -5.69 6.59
C ASN A 73 -0.64 -6.96 6.87
N TRP A 74 -1.81 -7.09 6.21
CA TRP A 74 -2.75 -8.21 6.35
C TRP A 74 -3.27 -8.40 7.78
N GLY A 75 -3.27 -7.35 8.60
CA GLY A 75 -3.69 -7.41 10.00
C GLY A 75 -2.66 -8.03 10.93
N GLN A 76 -1.40 -8.12 10.50
CA GLN A 76 -0.32 -8.60 11.36
C GLN A 76 0.01 -7.57 12.45
N THR A 77 0.72 -8.03 13.50
CA THR A 77 1.01 -7.20 14.68
C THR A 77 2.04 -6.10 14.42
N LYS A 78 2.84 -6.22 13.37
CA LYS A 78 3.86 -5.25 13.02
C LYS A 78 3.45 -4.44 11.81
N HIS A 79 3.90 -3.19 11.75
CA HIS A 79 3.79 -2.39 10.53
C HIS A 79 4.66 -3.01 9.43
N PRO A 80 4.26 -2.87 8.15
CA PRO A 80 5.12 -3.33 7.06
C PRO A 80 6.39 -2.48 6.96
N ALA A 81 7.46 -3.07 6.41
CA ALA A 81 8.75 -2.38 6.30
C ALA A 81 8.64 -1.07 5.50
N TRP A 82 7.81 -1.06 4.45
CA TRP A 82 7.67 0.14 3.63
C TRP A 82 7.10 1.34 4.41
N TYR A 83 6.29 1.08 5.44
CA TYR A 83 5.78 2.16 6.31
C TYR A 83 6.94 2.83 7.05
N HIS A 84 7.82 2.05 7.67
CA HIS A 84 8.98 2.59 8.36
C HIS A 84 9.92 3.34 7.40
N ASN A 85 10.04 2.84 6.16
CA ASN A 85 10.86 3.48 5.15
C ASN A 85 10.34 4.86 4.79
N LEU A 86 9.02 4.99 4.53
CA LEU A 86 8.47 6.29 4.15
C LEU A 86 8.38 7.29 5.31
N VAL A 87 8.31 6.80 6.55
CA VAL A 87 8.41 7.69 7.71
C VAL A 87 9.82 8.29 7.80
N ALA A 88 10.84 7.46 7.57
CA ALA A 88 12.23 7.92 7.58
C ALA A 88 12.56 8.77 6.34
N HIS A 89 12.03 8.40 5.16
CA HIS A 89 12.29 9.04 3.88
C HIS A 89 10.97 9.25 3.14
N PRO A 90 10.29 10.41 3.32
CA PRO A 90 8.95 10.64 2.76
C PRO A 90 8.89 10.72 1.24
N GLN A 91 10.01 10.94 0.56
CA GLN A 91 10.04 10.94 -0.89
C GLN A 91 9.99 9.51 -1.40
N VAL A 92 8.98 9.20 -2.21
CA VAL A 92 8.74 7.86 -2.72
C VAL A 92 8.50 7.92 -4.22
N THR A 93 8.54 6.77 -4.88
CA THR A 93 8.20 6.66 -6.31
C THR A 93 7.00 5.75 -6.46
N VAL A 94 6.01 6.20 -7.22
CA VAL A 94 4.84 5.41 -7.57
C VAL A 94 4.94 5.04 -9.04
N THR A 95 4.80 3.76 -9.33
CA THR A 95 4.80 3.23 -10.69
C THR A 95 3.45 2.62 -10.99
N ARG A 96 2.79 3.10 -12.05
CA ARG A 96 1.52 2.58 -12.54
C ARG A 96 1.53 2.63 -14.07
N ASP A 97 1.02 1.58 -14.70
CA ASP A 97 0.88 1.51 -16.16
C ASP A 97 2.20 1.81 -16.88
N GLY A 98 3.30 1.32 -16.31
CA GLY A 98 4.64 1.52 -16.87
C GLY A 98 5.23 2.90 -16.68
N ARG A 99 4.57 3.79 -15.92
CA ARG A 99 5.05 5.15 -15.66
C ARG A 99 5.40 5.32 -14.19
N SER A 100 6.59 5.88 -13.95
CA SER A 100 7.07 6.19 -12.60
C SER A 100 7.00 7.69 -12.36
N GLN A 101 6.54 8.08 -11.18
CA GLN A 101 6.40 9.49 -10.80
C GLN A 101 6.78 9.66 -9.34
N PRO A 102 7.48 10.77 -8.99
CA PRO A 102 7.78 11.05 -7.58
C PRO A 102 6.54 11.53 -6.83
N TYR A 103 6.40 11.05 -5.59
CA TYR A 103 5.33 11.43 -4.67
C TYR A 103 5.94 11.73 -3.31
N ILE A 104 5.22 12.51 -2.50
CA ILE A 104 5.53 12.70 -1.08
C ILE A 104 4.51 11.94 -0.26
N ALA A 105 4.99 11.11 0.65
CA ALA A 105 4.15 10.32 1.54
C ALA A 105 3.92 11.06 2.86
N ARG A 106 2.67 10.99 3.36
CA ARG A 106 2.32 11.61 4.64
C ARG A 106 1.38 10.71 5.41
N ASP A 107 1.72 10.43 6.66
CA ASP A 107 0.85 9.71 7.59
C ASP A 107 -0.28 10.65 8.02
N THR A 108 -1.51 10.17 7.98
CA THR A 108 -2.68 10.98 8.34
C THR A 108 -3.08 10.76 9.79
N SER A 109 -3.87 11.71 10.32
CA SER A 109 -4.42 11.62 11.66
C SER A 109 -5.78 12.31 11.70
N GLY A 110 -6.52 12.09 12.78
CA GLY A 110 -7.78 12.80 13.06
C GLY A 110 -8.84 12.59 11.99
N ALA A 111 -9.54 13.67 11.64
CA ALA A 111 -10.66 13.62 10.69
C ALA A 111 -10.22 13.24 9.28
N GLU A 112 -9.05 13.67 8.85
CA GLU A 112 -8.51 13.28 7.55
C GLU A 112 -8.28 11.78 7.48
N ARG A 113 -7.66 11.21 8.51
CA ARG A 113 -7.43 9.77 8.59
C ARG A 113 -8.74 8.99 8.50
N GLU A 114 -9.76 9.44 9.24
CA GLU A 114 -11.06 8.77 9.24
C GLU A 114 -11.73 8.81 7.86
N ALA A 115 -11.70 9.97 7.20
CA ALA A 115 -12.27 10.10 5.86
C ALA A 115 -11.54 9.20 4.86
N CYS A 116 -10.21 9.13 4.93
CA CYS A 116 -9.41 8.27 4.07
C CYS A 116 -9.66 6.78 4.37
N TRP A 117 -9.82 6.43 5.65
CA TRP A 117 -10.15 5.06 6.04
C TRP A 117 -11.51 4.63 5.49
N GLN A 118 -12.52 5.50 5.53
CA GLN A 118 -13.83 5.19 4.96
C GLN A 118 -13.75 5.00 3.44
N ALA A 119 -12.97 5.83 2.75
CA ALA A 119 -12.74 5.65 1.31
C ALA A 119 -12.05 4.31 1.02
N ALA A 120 -11.10 3.92 1.86
CA ALA A 120 -10.41 2.63 1.73
C ALA A 120 -11.37 1.46 1.90
N LEU A 121 -12.27 1.52 2.88
CA LEU A 121 -13.26 0.46 3.12
C LEU A 121 -14.22 0.30 1.94
N GLN A 122 -14.58 1.40 1.28
CA GLN A 122 -15.41 1.33 0.08
C GLN A 122 -14.69 0.65 -1.08
N THR A 123 -13.40 0.89 -1.21
CA THR A 123 -12.58 0.30 -2.28
C THR A 123 -12.26 -1.17 -1.99
N TYR A 124 -11.91 -1.49 -0.76
CA TYR A 124 -11.55 -2.85 -0.34
C TYR A 124 -12.07 -3.13 1.06
N PRO A 125 -13.29 -3.71 1.17
CA PRO A 125 -13.90 -4.00 2.48
C PRO A 125 -13.09 -4.92 3.38
N GLY A 126 -12.17 -5.70 2.82
CA GLY A 126 -11.29 -6.59 3.59
C GLY A 126 -10.42 -5.89 4.62
N TYR A 127 -10.19 -4.57 4.48
CA TYR A 127 -9.45 -3.82 5.48
C TYR A 127 -10.11 -3.85 6.86
N ALA A 128 -11.44 -3.93 6.91
CA ALA A 128 -12.16 -4.05 8.19
C ALA A 128 -11.77 -5.33 8.94
N ALA A 129 -11.58 -6.44 8.22
CA ALA A 129 -11.13 -7.70 8.81
C ALA A 129 -9.69 -7.58 9.34
N TYR A 130 -8.82 -6.88 8.63
CA TYR A 130 -7.44 -6.68 9.08
C TYR A 130 -7.38 -5.81 10.34
N LYS A 131 -8.23 -4.79 10.43
CA LYS A 131 -8.33 -3.93 11.62
C LYS A 131 -8.71 -4.76 12.86
N GLN A 132 -9.59 -5.76 12.70
CA GLN A 132 -10.02 -6.61 13.80
C GLN A 132 -8.95 -7.60 14.27
N ARG A 133 -7.94 -7.88 13.44
CA ARG A 133 -6.88 -8.84 13.76
C ARG A 133 -5.72 -8.26 14.54
N THR A 134 -5.66 -6.94 14.68
CA THR A 134 -4.56 -6.28 15.36
C THR A 134 -5.07 -5.16 16.26
N GLU A 135 -4.39 -4.95 17.38
CA GLU A 135 -4.66 -3.83 18.29
C GLU A 135 -3.89 -2.58 17.88
N ARG A 136 -2.88 -2.69 17.02
CA ARG A 136 -2.16 -1.52 16.56
C ARG A 136 -3.06 -0.65 15.67
N GLN A 137 -2.82 0.65 15.68
CA GLN A 137 -3.47 1.54 14.76
C GLN A 137 -2.87 1.35 13.37
N ILE A 138 -3.70 1.01 12.39
CA ILE A 138 -3.23 0.81 11.00
C ILE A 138 -2.99 2.17 10.36
N PRO A 139 -1.76 2.48 9.91
CA PRO A 139 -1.48 3.75 9.27
C PRO A 139 -2.24 3.92 7.95
N VAL A 140 -2.74 5.12 7.74
CA VAL A 140 -3.42 5.54 6.52
C VAL A 140 -2.56 6.64 5.90
N ILE A 141 -1.98 6.37 4.74
CA ILE A 141 -0.97 7.22 4.11
C ILE A 141 -1.56 7.91 2.89
N VAL A 142 -1.37 9.21 2.80
CA VAL A 142 -1.68 9.98 1.59
C VAL A 142 -0.40 10.20 0.80
N LEU A 143 -0.45 9.86 -0.48
CA LEU A 143 0.64 10.08 -1.42
C LEU A 143 0.24 11.26 -2.32
N THR A 144 1.03 12.31 -2.31
CA THR A 144 0.79 13.52 -3.10
C THR A 144 1.82 13.60 -4.23
N PRO A 145 1.38 13.77 -5.51
CA PRO A 145 2.33 13.93 -6.60
C PRO A 145 3.27 15.10 -6.34
N GLN A 146 4.56 14.85 -6.52
CA GLN A 146 5.56 15.90 -6.40
C GLN A 146 5.65 16.59 -7.76
N THR A 147 5.15 17.84 -7.83
CA THR A 147 5.24 18.65 -9.03
C THR A 147 6.40 19.62 -8.92
N ASP A 148 7.11 19.81 -10.01
CA ASP A 148 8.24 20.75 -10.08
C ASP A 148 7.76 22.19 -10.00
#